data_99a72294ff8c38e68d07a72498447765
#
_entry.id   99a72294ff8c38e68d07a72498447765
#
_cell.length_a   1.000
_cell.length_b   1.000
_cell.length_c   1.000
_cell.angle_alpha   90.00
_cell.angle_beta   90.00
_cell.angle_gamma   90.00
#
_symmetry.space_group_name_H-M   'P 1'
#
loop_
_entity.id
_entity.type
_entity.pdbx_description
1 polymer ?
#
loop_
_entity_poly.entity_id
_entity_poly.type
_entity_poly.pdbx_seq_one_letter_code
_entity_poly.pdbx_strand_id
1 'polypeptide(L)'
;DEIIEEYINNISNIILKLNGDVVDNIASENLESVPNKSTGEVKYFLNNIEYLHAYKSSNPEAFIIPISGKGLWSTLFGYFALEMDLNTVIGITFYKHGETPGLGGEVEKKWFQNNFVGKKIFDQTGELVSIKVVKGKVNDVYSGQALNHGVDGISGATITSKGVSYFLKRDLLKYEQYLKNNRMN
;
A
#
# COMPACT_ATOMS: atom_id res chain seq x y z
N ASP A 1 -24.59 3.83 -11.90
CA ASP A 1 -25.19 2.74 -11.11
C ASP A 1 -24.47 1.38 -11.36
N GLU A 2 -24.20 0.95 -12.59
CA GLU A 2 -23.46 -0.28 -12.90
C GLU A 2 -22.06 -0.35 -12.23
N ILE A 3 -21.30 0.73 -12.21
CA ILE A 3 -19.95 0.79 -11.59
C ILE A 3 -20.06 0.58 -10.07
N ILE A 4 -21.07 1.11 -9.43
CA ILE A 4 -21.30 0.96 -7.99
C ILE A 4 -21.70 -0.48 -7.66
N GLU A 5 -22.58 -1.07 -8.46
CA GLU A 5 -22.97 -2.49 -8.31
C GLU A 5 -21.79 -3.43 -8.52
N GLU A 6 -20.96 -3.19 -9.54
CA GLU A 6 -19.76 -3.97 -9.80
C GLU A 6 -18.75 -3.85 -8.63
N TYR A 7 -18.59 -2.66 -8.05
CA TYR A 7 -17.76 -2.43 -6.88
C TYR A 7 -18.29 -3.20 -5.65
N ILE A 8 -19.58 -3.08 -5.34
CA ILE A 8 -20.21 -3.74 -4.18
C ILE A 8 -20.13 -5.26 -4.29
N ASN A 9 -20.27 -5.81 -5.49
CA ASN A 9 -20.26 -7.26 -5.72
C ASN A 9 -18.84 -7.87 -5.70
N ASN A 10 -17.80 -7.08 -5.96
CA ASN A 10 -16.43 -7.59 -6.12
C ASN A 10 -15.50 -7.26 -4.97
N ILE A 11 -15.84 -6.30 -4.10
CA ILE A 11 -14.97 -5.87 -3.00
C ILE A 11 -15.59 -6.24 -1.65
N SER A 12 -14.84 -6.96 -0.84
CA SER A 12 -15.19 -7.27 0.55
C SER A 12 -14.19 -6.65 1.52
N ASN A 13 -14.70 -6.23 2.69
CA ASN A 13 -13.86 -5.72 3.77
C ASN A 13 -13.23 -6.88 4.55
N ILE A 14 -11.99 -6.70 4.97
CA ILE A 14 -11.29 -7.60 5.88
C ILE A 14 -10.84 -6.79 7.08
N ILE A 15 -11.27 -7.20 8.26
CA ILE A 15 -10.85 -6.60 9.52
C ILE A 15 -9.90 -7.58 10.21
N LEU A 16 -8.74 -7.07 10.64
CA LEU A 16 -7.72 -7.88 11.29
C LEU A 16 -7.38 -7.29 12.67
N LYS A 17 -7.04 -8.15 13.62
CA LYS A 17 -6.29 -7.75 14.81
C LYS A 17 -4.84 -7.44 14.42
N LEU A 18 -4.12 -6.75 15.29
CA LEU A 18 -2.71 -6.42 15.06
C LEU A 18 -1.80 -7.66 14.98
N ASN A 19 -2.23 -8.81 15.52
CA ASN A 19 -1.53 -10.09 15.41
C ASN A 19 -1.82 -10.85 14.10
N GLY A 20 -2.64 -10.26 13.20
CA GLY A 20 -2.98 -10.83 11.91
C GLY A 20 -4.22 -11.74 11.88
N ASP A 21 -4.89 -11.95 13.01
CA ASP A 21 -6.14 -12.74 13.05
C ASP A 21 -7.29 -12.01 12.37
N VAL A 22 -8.04 -12.71 11.53
CA VAL A 22 -9.26 -12.18 10.88
C VAL A 22 -10.39 -12.08 11.92
N VAL A 23 -11.16 -11.00 11.83
CA VAL A 23 -12.33 -10.74 12.70
C VAL A 23 -13.58 -10.64 11.85
N ASP A 24 -14.46 -11.62 11.95
CA ASP A 24 -15.66 -11.72 11.10
C ASP A 24 -16.90 -11.01 11.67
N ASN A 25 -16.87 -10.61 12.94
CA ASN A 25 -18.02 -10.04 13.65
C ASN A 25 -17.96 -8.50 13.79
N ILE A 26 -17.09 -7.82 13.06
CA ILE A 26 -16.99 -6.37 13.01
C ILE A 26 -17.34 -5.90 11.60
N ALA A 27 -18.34 -5.03 11.50
CA ALA A 27 -18.64 -4.34 10.26
C ALA A 27 -17.69 -3.15 10.09
N SER A 28 -17.16 -2.95 8.88
CA SER A 28 -16.15 -1.92 8.60
C SER A 28 -16.65 -0.50 8.86
N GLU A 29 -17.94 -0.24 8.70
CA GLU A 29 -18.60 1.05 8.96
C GLU A 29 -18.58 1.43 10.45
N ASN A 30 -18.35 0.46 11.36
CA ASN A 30 -18.22 0.71 12.79
C ASN A 30 -16.81 1.13 13.21
N LEU A 31 -15.83 1.03 12.29
CA LEU A 31 -14.47 1.45 12.57
C LEU A 31 -14.32 2.96 12.43
N GLU A 32 -13.80 3.59 13.47
CA GLU A 32 -13.38 4.98 13.44
C GLU A 32 -11.99 5.10 12.83
N SER A 33 -11.85 5.88 11.74
CA SER A 33 -10.55 6.18 11.15
C SER A 33 -9.93 7.41 11.80
N VAL A 34 -8.73 7.26 12.35
CA VAL A 34 -8.02 8.32 13.08
C VAL A 34 -6.73 8.67 12.34
N PRO A 35 -6.69 9.82 11.63
CA PRO A 35 -5.49 10.26 10.93
C PRO A 35 -4.50 10.93 11.89
N ASN A 36 -3.25 10.54 11.81
CA ASN A 36 -2.15 11.23 12.48
C ASN A 36 -1.62 12.37 11.60
N LYS A 37 -1.79 13.60 12.04
CA LYS A 37 -1.40 14.80 11.27
C LYS A 37 0.10 14.90 11.00
N SER A 38 0.95 14.38 11.91
CA SER A 38 2.42 14.46 11.78
C SER A 38 2.98 13.43 10.80
N THR A 39 2.48 12.19 10.85
CA THR A 39 3.00 11.07 10.04
C THR A 39 2.17 10.82 8.79
N GLY A 40 0.93 11.32 8.73
CA GLY A 40 -0.05 11.01 7.71
C GLY A 40 -0.59 9.58 7.80
N GLU A 41 -0.25 8.82 8.85
CA GLU A 41 -0.76 7.49 9.11
C GLU A 41 -2.24 7.53 9.46
N VAL A 42 -3.02 6.57 8.96
CA VAL A 42 -4.39 6.35 9.40
C VAL A 42 -4.47 5.05 10.20
N LYS A 43 -5.10 5.12 11.36
CA LYS A 43 -5.40 3.98 12.23
C LYS A 43 -6.89 3.79 12.35
N TYR A 44 -7.33 2.57 12.62
CA TYR A 44 -8.74 2.23 12.73
C TYR A 44 -9.03 1.69 14.13
N PHE A 45 -10.09 2.18 14.74
CA PHE A 45 -10.47 1.83 16.12
C PHE A 45 -11.94 1.44 16.22
N LEU A 46 -12.22 0.50 17.12
CA LEU A 46 -13.55 0.21 17.62
C LEU A 46 -13.45 0.04 19.15
N ASN A 47 -14.22 0.82 19.91
CA ASN A 47 -14.20 0.80 21.37
C ASN A 47 -12.77 0.93 21.96
N ASN A 48 -11.96 1.83 21.43
CA ASN A 48 -10.55 2.07 21.78
C ASN A 48 -9.59 0.90 21.50
N ILE A 49 -10.03 -0.13 20.78
CA ILE A 49 -9.17 -1.22 20.30
C ILE A 49 -8.76 -0.93 18.86
N GLU A 50 -7.45 -0.99 18.57
CA GLU A 50 -6.92 -0.80 17.22
C GLU A 50 -7.08 -2.08 16.40
N TYR A 51 -7.55 -1.90 15.16
CA TYR A 51 -7.70 -2.93 14.13
C TYR A 51 -6.99 -2.51 12.85
N LEU A 52 -6.69 -3.47 12.00
CA LEU A 52 -6.28 -3.23 10.62
C LEU A 52 -7.49 -3.43 9.70
N HIS A 53 -7.57 -2.59 8.67
CA HIS A 53 -8.62 -2.64 7.69
C HIS A 53 -8.00 -2.86 6.31
N ALA A 54 -8.39 -3.91 5.63
CA ALA A 54 -7.98 -4.25 4.27
C ALA A 54 -9.20 -4.62 3.43
N TYR A 55 -8.99 -4.83 2.13
CA TYR A 55 -10.04 -5.27 1.22
C TYR A 55 -9.58 -6.49 0.44
N LYS A 56 -10.53 -7.30 0.03
CA LYS A 56 -10.34 -8.37 -0.94
C LYS A 56 -11.21 -8.11 -2.16
N SER A 57 -10.60 -8.16 -3.33
CA SER A 57 -11.31 -8.14 -4.61
C SER A 57 -11.42 -9.57 -5.14
N SER A 58 -12.57 -9.90 -5.72
CA SER A 58 -12.81 -11.19 -6.37
C SER A 58 -12.62 -11.13 -7.89
N ASN A 59 -12.64 -9.93 -8.50
CA ASN A 59 -12.43 -9.75 -9.94
C ASN A 59 -11.79 -8.38 -10.25
N PRO A 60 -10.47 -8.31 -10.55
CA PRO A 60 -9.50 -9.40 -10.41
C PRO A 60 -9.28 -9.78 -8.94
N GLU A 61 -8.86 -11.01 -8.68
CA GLU A 61 -8.50 -11.42 -7.32
C GLU A 61 -7.31 -10.62 -6.80
N ALA A 62 -7.51 -9.95 -5.67
CA ALA A 62 -6.49 -9.10 -5.06
C ALA A 62 -6.70 -8.94 -3.56
N PHE A 63 -5.58 -8.80 -2.83
CA PHE A 63 -5.57 -8.29 -1.47
C PHE A 63 -5.13 -6.83 -1.48
N ILE A 64 -5.95 -5.92 -0.94
CA ILE A 64 -5.76 -4.48 -1.09
C ILE A 64 -5.57 -3.85 0.30
N ILE A 65 -4.46 -3.13 0.45
CA ILE A 65 -4.07 -2.46 1.69
C ILE A 65 -4.21 -0.95 1.50
N PRO A 66 -4.98 -0.23 2.35
CA PRO A 66 -4.95 1.23 2.38
C PRO A 66 -3.58 1.70 2.86
N ILE A 67 -3.02 2.65 2.16
CA ILE A 67 -1.73 3.27 2.48
C ILE A 67 -1.87 4.77 2.61
N SER A 68 -1.13 5.35 3.54
CA SER A 68 -1.15 6.81 3.71
C SER A 68 0.11 7.32 4.39
N GLY A 69 0.58 8.49 4.02
CA GLY A 69 1.73 9.07 4.69
C GLY A 69 2.15 10.42 4.11
N LYS A 70 3.14 11.03 4.73
CA LYS A 70 3.63 12.34 4.30
C LYS A 70 4.46 12.28 3.04
N GLY A 71 4.08 13.15 2.07
CA GLY A 71 4.95 13.60 1.01
C GLY A 71 5.76 14.83 1.44
N LEU A 72 6.01 15.74 0.49
CA LEU A 72 6.68 17.01 0.79
C LEU A 72 5.70 18.03 1.40
N TRP A 73 4.53 18.21 0.79
CA TRP A 73 3.57 19.25 1.15
C TRP A 73 2.32 18.73 1.86
N SER A 74 1.96 17.49 1.60
CA SER A 74 0.67 16.95 2.00
C SER A 74 0.76 15.53 2.55
N THR A 75 -0.37 15.02 3.03
CA THR A 75 -0.56 13.59 3.22
C THR A 75 -1.05 13.00 1.89
N LEU A 76 -0.38 11.92 1.45
CA LEU A 76 -0.83 11.10 0.34
C LEU A 76 -1.70 9.97 0.90
N PHE A 77 -2.82 9.70 0.22
CA PHE A 77 -3.72 8.57 0.51
C PHE A 77 -3.85 7.71 -0.73
N GLY A 78 -3.74 6.43 -0.57
CA GLY A 78 -3.77 5.49 -1.70
C GLY A 78 -4.14 4.08 -1.29
N TYR A 79 -4.05 3.20 -2.28
CA TYR A 79 -4.22 1.75 -2.12
C TYR A 79 -3.06 1.01 -2.75
N PHE A 80 -2.68 -0.08 -2.12
CA PHE A 80 -1.64 -0.99 -2.59
C PHE A 80 -2.21 -2.38 -2.73
N ALA A 81 -2.18 -2.95 -3.94
CA ALA A 81 -2.81 -4.21 -4.26
C ALA A 81 -1.77 -5.30 -4.52
N LEU A 82 -1.98 -6.45 -3.89
CA LEU A 82 -1.18 -7.66 -4.04
C LEU A 82 -2.00 -8.75 -4.73
N GLU A 83 -1.33 -9.60 -5.51
CA GLU A 83 -1.87 -10.89 -5.94
C GLU A 83 -2.18 -11.77 -4.73
N MET A 84 -2.90 -12.87 -4.93
CA MET A 84 -3.25 -13.78 -3.84
C MET A 84 -2.08 -14.59 -3.29
N ASP A 85 -0.90 -14.48 -3.91
CA ASP A 85 0.37 -14.95 -3.33
C ASP A 85 0.84 -14.08 -2.15
N LEU A 86 0.17 -12.93 -1.92
CA LEU A 86 0.44 -11.93 -0.87
C LEU A 86 1.89 -11.38 -0.90
N ASN A 87 2.51 -11.40 -2.07
CA ASN A 87 3.88 -10.96 -2.32
C ASN A 87 4.00 -10.12 -3.59
N THR A 88 3.33 -10.52 -4.67
CA THR A 88 3.44 -9.87 -5.97
C THR A 88 2.51 -8.66 -6.05
N VAL A 89 3.06 -7.52 -6.45
CA VAL A 89 2.31 -6.28 -6.57
C VAL A 89 1.49 -6.25 -7.85
N ILE A 90 0.18 -6.08 -7.74
CA ILE A 90 -0.72 -5.79 -8.87
C ILE A 90 -0.63 -4.31 -9.24
N GLY A 91 -0.59 -3.43 -8.23
CA GLY A 91 -0.53 -2.01 -8.46
C GLY A 91 -0.55 -1.17 -7.20
N ILE A 92 -0.35 0.12 -7.41
CA ILE A 92 -0.47 1.17 -6.40
C ILE A 92 -1.26 2.32 -7.00
N THR A 93 -2.06 3.00 -6.20
CA THR A 93 -2.76 4.22 -6.61
C THR A 93 -2.77 5.25 -5.50
N PHE A 94 -2.81 6.52 -5.88
CA PHE A 94 -2.98 7.65 -4.96
C PHE A 94 -4.20 8.45 -5.40
N TYR A 95 -5.24 8.46 -4.58
CA TYR A 95 -6.52 9.11 -4.88
C TYR A 95 -6.65 10.49 -4.27
N LYS A 96 -5.77 10.84 -3.31
CA LYS A 96 -5.80 12.15 -2.65
C LYS A 96 -4.40 12.56 -2.22
N HIS A 97 -3.98 13.73 -2.66
CA HIS A 97 -2.76 14.41 -2.23
C HIS A 97 -2.83 15.91 -2.60
N GLY A 98 -1.88 16.70 -2.12
CA GLY A 98 -1.68 18.11 -2.45
C GLY A 98 -0.22 18.38 -2.85
N GLU A 99 0.44 17.41 -3.49
CA GLU A 99 1.79 17.56 -4.01
C GLU A 99 1.79 18.40 -5.29
N THR A 100 2.92 19.05 -5.59
CA THR A 100 3.06 19.93 -6.75
C THR A 100 2.96 19.15 -8.06
N PRO A 101 2.06 19.55 -9.01
CA PRO A 101 1.99 18.96 -10.35
C PRO A 101 3.35 19.00 -11.08
N GLY A 102 3.67 17.94 -11.82
CA GLY A 102 4.95 17.79 -12.52
C GLY A 102 6.15 17.47 -11.61
N LEU A 103 5.96 17.43 -10.29
CA LEU A 103 6.93 17.04 -9.28
C LEU A 103 6.36 15.90 -8.41
N GLY A 104 6.11 16.13 -7.13
CA GLY A 104 5.52 15.13 -6.24
C GLY A 104 4.16 14.61 -6.70
N GLY A 105 3.37 15.42 -7.40
CA GLY A 105 2.09 15.04 -7.99
C GLY A 105 2.17 13.94 -9.06
N GLU A 106 3.36 13.66 -9.60
CA GLU A 106 3.56 12.56 -10.54
C GLU A 106 3.24 11.17 -9.95
N VAL A 107 3.08 11.05 -8.63
CA VAL A 107 2.66 9.80 -7.95
C VAL A 107 1.30 9.30 -8.45
N GLU A 108 0.41 10.19 -8.92
CA GLU A 108 -0.89 9.83 -9.48
C GLU A 108 -0.83 9.34 -10.94
N LYS A 109 0.31 9.52 -11.63
CA LYS A 109 0.45 9.21 -13.04
C LYS A 109 0.70 7.71 -13.27
N LYS A 110 0.11 7.19 -14.34
CA LYS A 110 0.25 5.77 -14.72
C LYS A 110 1.70 5.33 -14.89
N TRP A 111 2.57 6.19 -15.45
CA TRP A 111 3.97 5.87 -15.64
C TRP A 111 4.68 5.53 -14.31
N PHE A 112 4.38 6.28 -13.24
CA PHE A 112 4.94 6.01 -11.91
C PHE A 112 4.33 4.75 -11.29
N GLN A 113 3.00 4.67 -11.29
CA GLN A 113 2.26 3.56 -10.69
C GLN A 113 2.61 2.21 -11.35
N ASN A 114 2.76 2.19 -12.67
CA ASN A 114 3.08 0.97 -13.41
C ASN A 114 4.46 0.39 -13.08
N ASN A 115 5.41 1.18 -12.54
CA ASN A 115 6.70 0.67 -12.09
C ASN A 115 6.58 -0.32 -10.94
N PHE A 116 5.49 -0.29 -10.19
CA PHE A 116 5.26 -1.19 -9.05
C PHE A 116 4.73 -2.57 -9.47
N VAL A 117 4.11 -2.68 -10.63
CA VAL A 117 3.50 -3.93 -11.11
C VAL A 117 4.55 -5.02 -11.24
N GLY A 118 4.26 -6.21 -10.67
CA GLY A 118 5.15 -7.38 -10.68
C GLY A 118 6.31 -7.31 -9.68
N LYS A 119 6.46 -6.22 -8.92
CA LYS A 119 7.44 -6.14 -7.83
C LYS A 119 7.06 -7.07 -6.68
N LYS A 120 8.03 -7.38 -5.82
CA LYS A 120 7.88 -8.30 -4.69
C LYS A 120 8.12 -7.56 -3.39
N ILE A 121 7.25 -7.77 -2.39
CA ILE A 121 7.39 -7.14 -1.07
C ILE A 121 8.21 -7.97 -0.08
N PHE A 122 8.35 -9.29 -0.31
CA PHE A 122 9.21 -10.18 0.45
C PHE A 122 10.45 -10.57 -0.37
N ASP A 123 11.59 -10.63 0.29
CA ASP A 123 12.82 -11.12 -0.30
C ASP A 123 12.90 -12.67 -0.30
N GLN A 124 14.01 -13.21 -0.78
CA GLN A 124 14.25 -14.66 -0.85
C GLN A 124 14.37 -15.34 0.52
N THR A 125 14.67 -14.58 1.58
CA THR A 125 14.73 -15.11 2.95
C THR A 125 13.35 -15.13 3.61
N GLY A 126 12.35 -14.52 2.96
CA GLY A 126 11.00 -14.36 3.50
C GLY A 126 10.86 -13.16 4.43
N GLU A 127 11.82 -12.23 4.39
CA GLU A 127 11.73 -10.96 5.11
C GLU A 127 10.91 -9.94 4.30
N LEU A 128 10.05 -9.18 4.98
CA LEU A 128 9.27 -8.09 4.37
C LEU A 128 10.17 -6.88 4.17
N VAL A 129 10.62 -6.67 2.93
CA VAL A 129 11.52 -5.57 2.54
C VAL A 129 10.78 -4.37 1.95
N SER A 130 9.52 -4.57 1.49
CA SER A 130 8.71 -3.54 0.80
C SER A 130 9.29 -3.14 -0.57
N ILE A 131 8.74 -2.06 -1.16
CA ILE A 131 9.23 -1.48 -2.42
C ILE A 131 9.78 -0.09 -2.14
N LYS A 132 11.02 0.17 -2.58
CA LYS A 132 11.67 1.46 -2.41
C LYS A 132 11.63 2.28 -3.70
N VAL A 133 11.18 3.51 -3.61
CA VAL A 133 11.35 4.51 -4.68
C VAL A 133 12.79 5.05 -4.58
N VAL A 134 13.65 4.70 -5.53
CA VAL A 134 15.05 5.10 -5.52
C VAL A 134 15.23 6.52 -6.06
N LYS A 135 16.42 7.10 -5.89
CA LYS A 135 16.78 8.35 -6.58
C LYS A 135 17.27 8.00 -7.98
N GLY A 136 16.62 8.55 -9.02
CA GLY A 136 16.95 8.25 -10.42
C GLY A 136 16.36 6.91 -10.88
N LYS A 137 17.12 6.16 -11.65
CA LYS A 137 16.69 4.89 -12.22
C LYS A 137 17.03 3.72 -11.31
N VAL A 138 16.10 2.77 -11.18
CA VAL A 138 16.29 1.59 -10.33
C VAL A 138 17.47 0.73 -10.79
N ASN A 139 17.69 0.63 -12.11
CA ASN A 139 18.80 -0.13 -12.69
C ASN A 139 20.19 0.48 -12.43
N ASP A 140 20.25 1.76 -12.06
CA ASP A 140 21.50 2.42 -11.67
C ASP A 140 21.86 2.17 -10.19
N VAL A 141 20.87 1.73 -9.40
CA VAL A 141 20.98 1.56 -7.95
C VAL A 141 20.98 0.08 -7.54
N TYR A 142 20.15 -0.72 -8.21
CA TYR A 142 19.94 -2.13 -7.90
C TYR A 142 20.29 -3.03 -9.08
N SER A 143 20.65 -4.29 -8.78
CA SER A 143 20.89 -5.34 -9.75
C SER A 143 20.34 -6.69 -9.27
N GLY A 144 20.16 -7.64 -10.19
CA GLY A 144 19.66 -8.97 -9.86
C GLY A 144 18.33 -8.94 -9.12
N GLN A 145 18.23 -9.71 -8.04
CA GLN A 145 17.00 -9.84 -7.25
C GLN A 145 16.54 -8.53 -6.58
N ALA A 146 17.48 -7.64 -6.24
CA ALA A 146 17.15 -6.36 -5.62
C ALA A 146 16.26 -5.47 -6.51
N LEU A 147 16.28 -5.68 -7.83
CA LEU A 147 15.38 -5.00 -8.78
C LEU A 147 13.90 -5.27 -8.49
N ASN A 148 13.57 -6.40 -7.85
CA ASN A 148 12.20 -6.71 -7.45
C ASN A 148 11.67 -5.82 -6.33
N HIS A 149 12.54 -5.12 -5.62
CA HIS A 149 12.21 -4.35 -4.42
C HIS A 149 12.42 -2.84 -4.60
N GLY A 150 12.57 -2.38 -5.85
CA GLY A 150 12.76 -0.98 -6.16
C GLY A 150 12.05 -0.51 -7.42
N VAL A 151 11.78 0.78 -7.46
CA VAL A 151 11.19 1.48 -8.61
C VAL A 151 11.89 2.81 -8.84
N ASP A 152 11.78 3.33 -10.06
CA ASP A 152 12.34 4.62 -10.45
C ASP A 152 11.81 5.77 -9.60
N GLY A 153 12.67 6.71 -9.28
CA GLY A 153 12.30 7.95 -8.59
C GLY A 153 11.65 8.98 -9.51
N ILE A 154 10.99 9.94 -8.89
CA ILE A 154 10.40 11.08 -9.58
C ILE A 154 11.43 12.20 -9.60
N SER A 155 11.80 12.69 -10.80
CA SER A 155 12.73 13.80 -10.95
C SER A 155 12.21 15.05 -10.22
N GLY A 156 13.08 15.71 -9.45
CA GLY A 156 12.71 16.89 -8.68
C GLY A 156 11.84 16.65 -7.44
N ALA A 157 11.41 15.39 -7.16
CA ALA A 157 10.50 15.06 -6.06
C ALA A 157 11.11 14.04 -5.08
N THR A 158 12.36 14.21 -4.69
CA THR A 158 13.09 13.29 -3.82
C THR A 158 12.42 13.10 -2.45
N ILE A 159 11.85 14.17 -1.87
CA ILE A 159 11.21 14.10 -0.55
C ILE A 159 9.92 13.30 -0.62
N THR A 160 9.06 13.55 -1.62
CA THR A 160 7.84 12.77 -1.86
C THR A 160 8.17 11.30 -2.12
N SER A 161 9.19 11.01 -2.95
CA SER A 161 9.67 9.65 -3.23
C SER A 161 10.14 8.91 -1.97
N LYS A 162 10.88 9.59 -1.09
CA LYS A 162 11.29 9.04 0.22
C LYS A 162 10.08 8.82 1.12
N GLY A 163 9.11 9.74 1.11
CA GLY A 163 7.85 9.62 1.85
C GLY A 163 7.10 8.36 1.45
N VAL A 164 6.89 8.14 0.13
CA VAL A 164 6.24 6.93 -0.40
C VAL A 164 6.95 5.66 0.08
N SER A 165 8.27 5.60 -0.04
CA SER A 165 9.07 4.45 0.43
C SER A 165 8.87 4.17 1.93
N TYR A 166 8.87 5.24 2.73
CA TYR A 166 8.76 5.15 4.18
C TYR A 166 7.38 4.66 4.62
N PHE A 167 6.30 5.33 4.17
CA PHE A 167 4.98 4.96 4.65
C PHE A 167 4.49 3.64 4.04
N LEU A 168 4.90 3.30 2.81
CA LEU A 168 4.58 2.01 2.23
C LEU A 168 5.18 0.87 3.08
N LYS A 169 6.46 0.96 3.45
CA LYS A 169 7.08 -0.05 4.33
C LYS A 169 6.39 -0.10 5.69
N ARG A 170 6.13 1.06 6.32
CA ARG A 170 5.43 1.14 7.62
C ARG A 170 4.05 0.48 7.55
N ASP A 171 3.27 0.80 6.52
CA ASP A 171 1.90 0.29 6.41
C ASP A 171 1.90 -1.21 6.10
N LEU A 172 2.79 -1.70 5.23
CA LEU A 172 2.92 -3.14 4.97
C LEU A 172 3.34 -3.93 6.23
N LEU A 173 4.24 -3.40 7.05
CA LEU A 173 4.68 -4.04 8.30
C LEU A 173 3.52 -4.29 9.29
N LYS A 174 2.47 -3.46 9.28
CA LYS A 174 1.27 -3.71 10.10
C LYS A 174 0.58 -5.02 9.74
N TYR A 175 0.59 -5.39 8.46
CA TYR A 175 -0.04 -6.59 7.93
C TYR A 175 0.90 -7.80 7.88
N GLU A 176 2.18 -7.63 8.25
CA GLU A 176 3.23 -8.64 8.05
C GLU A 176 2.85 -10.01 8.60
N GLN A 177 2.24 -10.07 9.80
CA GLN A 177 1.83 -11.32 10.42
C GLN A 177 0.77 -12.05 9.59
N TYR A 178 -0.26 -11.32 9.14
CA TYR A 178 -1.28 -11.87 8.26
C TYR A 178 -0.70 -12.33 6.92
N LEU A 179 0.14 -11.50 6.30
CA LEU A 179 0.77 -11.80 5.02
C LEU A 179 1.65 -13.05 5.10
N LYS A 180 2.49 -13.17 6.14
CA LYS A 180 3.35 -14.35 6.35
C LYS A 180 2.57 -15.63 6.60
N ASN A 181 1.47 -15.56 7.36
CA ASN A 181 0.67 -16.72 7.70
C ASN A 181 -0.18 -17.25 6.55
N ASN A 182 -0.52 -16.39 5.57
CA ASN A 182 -1.46 -16.71 4.51
C ASN A 182 -0.84 -16.69 3.09
N ARG A 183 0.42 -16.28 2.93
CA ARG A 183 1.07 -16.31 1.61
C ARG A 183 1.28 -17.74 1.12
N MET A 184 1.10 -17.94 -0.17
CA MET A 184 1.50 -19.17 -0.84
C MET A 184 3.03 -19.16 -1.04
N ASN A 185 3.71 -20.20 -0.58
CA ASN A 185 5.15 -20.40 -0.77
C ASN A 185 5.47 -20.82 -2.20
#